data_f2c00168bce9f2ebaee9e44465879741
#
_entry.id   f2c00168bce9f2ebaee9e44465879741
#
_cell.length_a   1.000
_cell.length_b   1.000
_cell.length_c   1.000
_cell.angle_alpha   90.00
_cell.angle_beta   90.00
_cell.angle_gamma   90.00
#
_symmetry.space_group_name_H-M   'P 1'
#
loop_
_entity.id
_entity.type
_entity.pdbx_description
1 polymer ?
#
loop_
_entity_poly.entity_id
_entity_poly.type
_entity_poly.pdbx_seq_one_letter_code
_entity_poly.pdbx_strand_id
1 'polypeptide(L)'
;MAKATGELDRVVGGGRLVTEEEIPRLPYLDAVVKEALRVHPVAPLLAPRLSREDTSVGGYDIPAGTRVFVNVWAIARDPALWGDASEEFRPERFVGSGVDVKGHDLEFLPFGSGRRMCPGLGLGMKMVQLMLANLLQAFAWRLPDGVGVDDLSMEEKFGLSMPRMVPLEAVPEPKLPAHLYDGPCP
;
A
#
# COMPACT_ATOMS: atom_id res chain seq x y z
N MET A 1 8.07 5.31 -10.72
CA MET A 1 8.46 6.60 -10.12
C MET A 1 8.09 7.78 -11.02
N ALA A 2 8.56 7.89 -12.27
CA ALA A 2 8.35 9.05 -13.15
C ALA A 2 6.88 9.52 -13.31
N LYS A 3 5.91 8.61 -13.39
CA LYS A 3 4.48 9.00 -13.49
C LYS A 3 3.97 9.66 -12.20
N ALA A 4 4.36 9.16 -11.02
CA ALA A 4 3.94 9.73 -9.74
C ALA A 4 4.58 11.10 -9.50
N THR A 5 5.88 11.27 -9.80
CA THR A 5 6.53 12.58 -9.71
C THR A 5 5.97 13.58 -10.73
N GLY A 6 5.68 13.16 -11.96
CA GLY A 6 5.03 14.01 -12.95
C GLY A 6 3.61 14.44 -12.58
N GLU A 7 2.87 13.62 -11.84
CA GLU A 7 1.57 14.00 -11.26
C GLU A 7 1.74 15.08 -10.18
N LEU A 8 2.68 14.90 -9.27
CA LEU A 8 3.02 15.88 -8.23
C LEU A 8 3.45 17.22 -8.83
N ASP A 9 4.35 17.21 -9.80
CA ASP A 9 4.84 18.43 -10.47
C ASP A 9 3.68 19.22 -11.11
N ARG A 10 2.70 18.52 -11.70
CA ARG A 10 1.53 19.14 -12.34
C ARG A 10 0.53 19.69 -11.32
N VAL A 11 0.30 19.00 -10.19
CA VAL A 11 -0.76 19.34 -9.22
C VAL A 11 -0.28 20.30 -8.15
N VAL A 12 0.96 20.12 -7.69
CA VAL A 12 1.56 20.85 -6.55
C VAL A 12 2.55 21.90 -7.02
N GLY A 13 3.33 21.59 -8.05
CA GLY A 13 4.44 22.43 -8.52
C GLY A 13 5.70 22.27 -7.69
N GLY A 14 6.82 22.88 -8.14
CA GLY A 14 8.17 22.66 -7.58
C GLY A 14 8.57 23.54 -6.38
N GLY A 15 7.65 24.27 -5.76
CA GLY A 15 8.02 25.30 -4.77
C GLY A 15 7.56 25.06 -3.33
N ARG A 16 6.90 23.94 -3.02
CA ARG A 16 6.32 23.67 -1.71
C ARG A 16 6.10 22.19 -1.45
N LEU A 17 5.86 21.84 -0.21
CA LEU A 17 5.43 20.51 0.21
C LEU A 17 3.95 20.28 -0.15
N VAL A 18 3.58 19.01 -0.23
CA VAL A 18 2.19 18.55 -0.44
C VAL A 18 1.42 18.68 0.86
N THR A 19 0.21 19.22 0.79
CA THR A 19 -0.72 19.26 1.92
C THR A 19 -1.81 18.19 1.79
N GLU A 20 -2.54 17.95 2.86
CA GLU A 20 -3.63 16.95 2.86
C GLU A 20 -4.72 17.26 1.82
N GLU A 21 -4.94 18.54 1.50
CA GLU A 21 -5.95 19.01 0.55
C GLU A 21 -5.66 18.59 -0.90
N GLU A 22 -4.39 18.31 -1.24
CA GLU A 22 -4.01 17.87 -2.57
C GLU A 22 -4.13 16.36 -2.78
N ILE A 23 -4.10 15.58 -1.71
CA ILE A 23 -4.14 14.11 -1.81
C ILE A 23 -5.30 13.60 -2.69
N PRO A 24 -6.54 14.12 -2.60
CA PRO A 24 -7.62 13.68 -3.50
C PRO A 24 -7.40 14.02 -4.99
N ARG A 25 -6.44 14.89 -5.30
CA ARG A 25 -6.10 15.31 -6.66
C ARG A 25 -4.92 14.52 -7.24
N LEU A 26 -4.45 13.49 -6.53
CA LEU A 26 -3.32 12.64 -6.88
C LEU A 26 -3.77 11.18 -7.12
N PRO A 27 -4.60 10.92 -8.14
CA PRO A 27 -5.17 9.59 -8.39
C PRO A 27 -4.13 8.55 -8.75
N TYR A 28 -3.01 8.93 -9.39
CA TYR A 28 -1.95 7.96 -9.69
C TYR A 28 -1.16 7.59 -8.44
N LEU A 29 -0.91 8.54 -7.54
CA LEU A 29 -0.30 8.27 -6.23
C LEU A 29 -1.19 7.33 -5.40
N ASP A 30 -2.50 7.56 -5.37
CA ASP A 30 -3.46 6.66 -4.72
C ASP A 30 -3.38 5.24 -5.31
N ALA A 31 -3.33 5.13 -6.63
CA ALA A 31 -3.18 3.87 -7.33
C ALA A 31 -1.86 3.15 -6.99
N VAL A 32 -0.75 3.88 -6.84
CA VAL A 32 0.55 3.33 -6.38
C VAL A 32 0.44 2.75 -4.98
N VAL A 33 -0.20 3.47 -4.04
CA VAL A 33 -0.41 2.99 -2.67
C VAL A 33 -1.31 1.77 -2.65
N LYS A 34 -2.41 1.77 -3.38
CA LYS A 34 -3.32 0.62 -3.48
C LYS A 34 -2.61 -0.60 -4.06
N GLU A 35 -1.84 -0.44 -5.13
CA GLU A 35 -1.10 -1.55 -5.74
C GLU A 35 -0.01 -2.09 -4.81
N ALA A 36 0.66 -1.23 -4.06
CA ALA A 36 1.61 -1.66 -3.04
C ALA A 36 0.93 -2.50 -1.95
N LEU A 37 -0.24 -2.09 -1.48
CA LEU A 37 -1.03 -2.85 -0.50
C LEU A 37 -1.59 -4.16 -1.06
N ARG A 38 -1.83 -4.24 -2.36
CA ARG A 38 -2.27 -5.46 -3.04
C ARG A 38 -1.13 -6.48 -3.13
N VAL A 39 0.00 -6.06 -3.74
CA VAL A 39 1.14 -6.95 -3.97
C VAL A 39 1.87 -7.27 -2.67
N HIS A 40 1.91 -6.34 -1.71
CA HIS A 40 2.58 -6.50 -0.42
C HIS A 40 1.62 -6.20 0.74
N PRO A 41 0.63 -7.07 1.00
CA PRO A 41 -0.32 -6.87 2.08
C PRO A 41 0.39 -6.90 3.43
N VAL A 42 0.20 -5.87 4.24
CA VAL A 42 0.84 -5.74 5.55
C VAL A 42 0.49 -6.90 6.48
N ALA A 43 -0.77 -7.38 6.42
CA ALA A 43 -1.27 -8.51 7.21
C ALA A 43 -1.84 -9.59 6.28
N PRO A 44 -1.01 -10.50 5.72
CA PRO A 44 -1.40 -11.41 4.63
C PRO A 44 -2.51 -12.39 4.98
N LEU A 45 -2.69 -12.72 6.26
CA LEU A 45 -3.72 -13.63 6.75
C LEU A 45 -4.78 -12.91 7.60
N LEU A 46 -4.71 -11.58 7.69
CA LEU A 46 -5.47 -10.76 8.64
C LEU A 46 -5.32 -11.24 10.09
N ALA A 47 -6.02 -10.58 11.03
CA ALA A 47 -6.09 -11.06 12.41
C ALA A 47 -6.93 -12.34 12.49
N PRO A 48 -6.49 -13.37 13.21
CA PRO A 48 -7.24 -14.62 13.39
C PRO A 48 -8.65 -14.38 13.89
N ARG A 49 -9.62 -15.14 13.39
CA ARG A 49 -11.02 -15.14 13.84
C ARG A 49 -11.30 -16.44 14.59
N LEU A 50 -12.27 -16.40 15.48
CA LEU A 50 -12.76 -17.58 16.18
C LEU A 50 -14.25 -17.74 15.88
N SER A 51 -14.66 -18.92 15.41
CA SER A 51 -16.09 -19.25 15.26
C SER A 51 -16.73 -19.30 16.65
N ARG A 52 -17.89 -18.63 16.82
CA ARG A 52 -18.59 -18.62 18.11
C ARG A 52 -19.53 -19.81 18.28
N GLU A 53 -19.99 -20.34 17.18
CA GLU A 53 -20.98 -21.40 17.08
C GLU A 53 -20.64 -22.29 15.88
N ASP A 54 -21.23 -23.47 15.82
CA ASP A 54 -21.15 -24.33 14.66
C ASP A 54 -21.78 -23.62 13.47
N THR A 55 -21.10 -23.62 12.34
CA THR A 55 -21.57 -22.96 11.12
C THR A 55 -21.09 -23.72 9.90
N SER A 56 -21.63 -23.40 8.73
CA SER A 56 -21.17 -23.97 7.45
C SER A 56 -20.76 -22.86 6.49
N VAL A 57 -19.63 -23.04 5.82
CA VAL A 57 -19.11 -22.09 4.84
C VAL A 57 -18.69 -22.87 3.58
N GLY A 58 -19.28 -22.55 2.43
CA GLY A 58 -18.96 -23.21 1.17
C GLY A 58 -19.17 -24.74 1.17
N GLY A 59 -20.10 -25.24 2.00
CA GLY A 59 -20.36 -26.67 2.15
C GLY A 59 -19.47 -27.40 3.16
N TYR A 60 -18.59 -26.68 3.85
CA TYR A 60 -17.73 -27.22 4.93
C TYR A 60 -18.31 -26.89 6.30
N ASP A 61 -18.36 -27.87 7.17
CA ASP A 61 -18.77 -27.68 8.55
C ASP A 61 -17.61 -27.09 9.37
N ILE A 62 -17.90 -25.98 10.05
CA ILE A 62 -16.94 -25.24 10.88
C ILE A 62 -17.44 -25.30 12.32
N PRO A 63 -16.88 -26.15 13.18
CA PRO A 63 -17.26 -26.23 14.59
C PRO A 63 -16.99 -24.94 15.37
N ALA A 64 -17.75 -24.71 16.42
CA ALA A 64 -17.47 -23.66 17.39
C ALA A 64 -16.04 -23.77 17.93
N GLY A 65 -15.36 -22.63 18.13
CA GLY A 65 -13.97 -22.60 18.58
C GLY A 65 -12.93 -22.80 17.47
N THR A 66 -13.35 -22.99 16.22
CA THR A 66 -12.42 -23.09 15.08
C THR A 66 -11.74 -21.76 14.81
N ARG A 67 -10.40 -21.78 14.66
CA ARG A 67 -9.63 -20.61 14.25
C ARG A 67 -9.67 -20.47 12.73
N VAL A 68 -10.10 -19.30 12.25
CA VAL A 68 -10.27 -18.97 10.83
C VAL A 68 -9.34 -17.84 10.44
N PHE A 69 -8.66 -17.99 9.32
CA PHE A 69 -7.83 -16.97 8.68
C PHE A 69 -8.41 -16.61 7.31
N VAL A 70 -8.25 -15.35 6.90
CA VAL A 70 -8.57 -14.90 5.55
C VAL A 70 -7.25 -14.65 4.83
N ASN A 71 -6.96 -15.46 3.81
CA ASN A 71 -5.72 -15.36 3.05
C ASN A 71 -5.83 -14.25 2.00
N VAL A 72 -5.66 -13.00 2.44
CA VAL A 72 -5.70 -11.84 1.55
C VAL A 72 -4.51 -11.78 0.59
N TRP A 73 -3.41 -12.43 0.94
CA TRP A 73 -2.25 -12.56 0.05
C TRP A 73 -2.60 -13.37 -1.21
N ALA A 74 -3.29 -14.49 -1.05
CA ALA A 74 -3.73 -15.31 -2.18
C ALA A 74 -4.83 -14.63 -3.00
N ILE A 75 -5.83 -14.02 -2.32
CA ILE A 75 -6.91 -13.27 -2.98
C ILE A 75 -6.34 -12.15 -3.85
N ALA A 76 -5.37 -11.41 -3.32
CA ALA A 76 -4.74 -10.28 -4.01
C ALA A 76 -3.87 -10.69 -5.22
N ARG A 77 -3.57 -11.98 -5.38
CA ARG A 77 -2.76 -12.54 -6.48
C ARG A 77 -3.53 -13.50 -7.38
N ASP A 78 -4.81 -13.72 -7.11
CA ASP A 78 -5.63 -14.65 -7.89
C ASP A 78 -5.80 -14.15 -9.34
N PRO A 79 -5.33 -14.89 -10.35
CA PRO A 79 -5.50 -14.51 -11.75
C PRO A 79 -6.96 -14.40 -12.19
N ALA A 80 -7.87 -15.12 -11.54
CA ALA A 80 -9.30 -15.02 -11.83
C ALA A 80 -9.88 -13.64 -11.45
N LEU A 81 -9.26 -12.95 -10.48
CA LEU A 81 -9.67 -11.63 -10.03
C LEU A 81 -8.83 -10.51 -10.67
N TRP A 82 -7.53 -10.74 -10.85
CA TRP A 82 -6.56 -9.70 -11.22
C TRP A 82 -5.94 -9.89 -12.62
N GLY A 83 -6.33 -10.96 -13.33
CA GLY A 83 -5.81 -11.33 -14.65
C GLY A 83 -4.41 -11.93 -14.61
N ASP A 84 -3.87 -12.26 -15.79
CA ASP A 84 -2.60 -13.00 -15.94
C ASP A 84 -1.38 -12.25 -15.34
N ALA A 85 -1.47 -10.92 -15.25
CA ALA A 85 -0.43 -10.07 -14.65
C ALA A 85 -0.65 -9.82 -13.14
N SER A 86 -1.30 -10.75 -12.43
CA SER A 86 -1.63 -10.61 -11.00
C SER A 86 -0.41 -10.44 -10.10
N GLU A 87 0.75 -10.97 -10.46
CA GLU A 87 2.02 -10.82 -9.71
C GLU A 87 2.79 -9.52 -10.05
N GLU A 88 2.42 -8.83 -11.13
CA GLU A 88 3.10 -7.60 -11.53
C GLU A 88 2.62 -6.40 -10.73
N PHE A 89 3.54 -5.51 -10.39
CA PHE A 89 3.24 -4.19 -9.80
C PHE A 89 2.76 -3.22 -10.89
N ARG A 90 1.44 -3.05 -11.02
CA ARG A 90 0.78 -2.23 -12.06
C ARG A 90 -0.25 -1.28 -11.45
N PRO A 91 0.15 -0.08 -10.99
CA PRO A 91 -0.77 0.90 -10.42
C PRO A 91 -1.96 1.26 -11.33
N GLU A 92 -1.76 1.16 -12.63
CA GLU A 92 -2.78 1.48 -13.63
C GLU A 92 -4.07 0.66 -13.48
N ARG A 93 -4.01 -0.52 -12.84
CA ARG A 93 -5.22 -1.33 -12.56
C ARG A 93 -6.19 -0.64 -11.62
N PHE A 94 -5.72 0.28 -10.77
CA PHE A 94 -6.56 1.04 -9.87
C PHE A 94 -7.03 2.38 -10.44
N VAL A 95 -6.39 2.88 -11.51
CA VAL A 95 -6.79 4.14 -12.14
C VAL A 95 -8.15 4.01 -12.80
N GLY A 96 -9.17 4.67 -12.24
CA GLY A 96 -10.55 4.63 -12.76
C GLY A 96 -11.29 3.32 -12.54
N SER A 97 -10.74 2.36 -11.79
CA SER A 97 -11.38 1.05 -11.55
C SER A 97 -12.59 1.12 -10.61
N GLY A 98 -12.62 2.11 -9.72
CA GLY A 98 -13.61 2.17 -8.63
C GLY A 98 -13.29 1.28 -7.44
N VAL A 99 -12.33 0.36 -7.52
CA VAL A 99 -11.91 -0.52 -6.42
C VAL A 99 -11.31 0.29 -5.27
N ASP A 100 -11.82 0.04 -4.04
CA ASP A 100 -11.44 0.82 -2.86
C ASP A 100 -11.05 -0.10 -1.67
N VAL A 101 -10.34 0.48 -0.73
CA VAL A 101 -9.86 -0.17 0.52
C VAL A 101 -10.95 -0.36 1.59
N LYS A 102 -12.18 0.10 1.34
CA LYS A 102 -13.28 0.15 2.33
C LYS A 102 -13.91 -1.21 2.66
N GLY A 103 -13.37 -2.30 2.14
CA GLY A 103 -13.80 -3.66 2.46
C GLY A 103 -15.13 -4.09 1.83
N HIS A 104 -15.59 -3.41 0.79
CA HIS A 104 -16.71 -3.80 -0.05
C HIS A 104 -16.27 -4.59 -1.28
N ASP A 105 -15.08 -4.30 -1.76
CA ASP A 105 -14.43 -4.99 -2.87
C ASP A 105 -13.67 -6.20 -2.30
N LEU A 106 -14.27 -7.38 -2.33
CA LEU A 106 -13.76 -8.57 -1.64
C LEU A 106 -12.46 -9.11 -2.26
N GLU A 107 -12.14 -8.73 -3.47
CA GLU A 107 -10.86 -8.98 -4.12
C GLU A 107 -9.71 -8.14 -3.54
N PHE A 108 -10.01 -7.04 -2.84
CA PHE A 108 -9.01 -6.11 -2.31
C PHE A 108 -9.28 -5.75 -0.85
N LEU A 109 -8.67 -6.48 0.08
CA LEU A 109 -8.94 -6.41 1.52
C LEU A 109 -7.71 -6.05 2.38
N PRO A 110 -6.91 -5.02 2.05
CA PRO A 110 -5.69 -4.71 2.80
C PRO A 110 -5.96 -4.34 4.27
N PHE A 111 -7.16 -3.83 4.57
CA PHE A 111 -7.63 -3.47 5.91
C PHE A 111 -8.72 -4.41 6.44
N GLY A 112 -8.97 -5.51 5.75
CA GLY A 112 -10.06 -6.43 6.05
C GLY A 112 -11.44 -5.89 5.69
N SER A 113 -12.49 -6.51 6.21
CA SER A 113 -13.88 -6.17 5.92
C SER A 113 -14.80 -6.43 7.12
N GLY A 114 -16.01 -5.85 7.05
CA GLY A 114 -17.10 -6.06 8.00
C GLY A 114 -16.81 -5.53 9.40
N ARG A 115 -17.40 -6.19 10.41
CA ARG A 115 -17.35 -5.74 11.83
C ARG A 115 -15.97 -5.71 12.46
N ARG A 116 -14.96 -6.27 11.80
CA ARG A 116 -13.56 -6.35 12.26
C ARG A 116 -12.59 -5.68 11.29
N MET A 117 -13.09 -4.84 10.41
CA MET A 117 -12.26 -3.98 9.56
C MET A 117 -11.36 -3.09 10.43
N CYS A 118 -10.18 -2.77 9.93
CA CYS A 118 -9.22 -1.90 10.63
C CYS A 118 -9.85 -0.53 10.94
N PRO A 119 -9.92 -0.13 12.22
CA PRO A 119 -10.48 1.18 12.58
C PRO A 119 -9.57 2.35 12.17
N GLY A 120 -8.27 2.08 11.96
CA GLY A 120 -7.29 3.07 11.53
C GLY A 120 -7.18 3.28 10.03
N LEU A 121 -8.05 2.66 9.20
CA LEU A 121 -7.98 2.73 7.74
C LEU A 121 -7.88 4.17 7.22
N GLY A 122 -8.76 5.06 7.66
CA GLY A 122 -8.80 6.44 7.17
C GLY A 122 -7.52 7.20 7.49
N LEU A 123 -7.03 7.11 8.72
CA LEU A 123 -5.77 7.73 9.13
C LEU A 123 -4.57 7.08 8.43
N GLY A 124 -4.53 5.74 8.38
CA GLY A 124 -3.43 5.00 7.76
C GLY A 124 -3.25 5.35 6.28
N MET A 125 -4.33 5.36 5.50
CA MET A 125 -4.28 5.73 4.08
C MET A 125 -3.78 7.17 3.90
N LYS A 126 -4.34 8.12 4.63
CA LYS A 126 -3.92 9.53 4.55
C LYS A 126 -2.44 9.72 4.89
N MET A 127 -1.98 9.08 5.97
CA MET A 127 -0.56 9.17 6.37
C MET A 127 0.37 8.59 5.31
N VAL A 128 0.08 7.39 4.81
CA VAL A 128 0.92 6.76 3.78
C VAL A 128 0.96 7.60 2.51
N GLN A 129 -0.20 8.09 2.06
CA GLN A 129 -0.30 8.93 0.87
C GLN A 129 0.45 10.25 1.04
N LEU A 130 0.26 10.96 2.16
CA LEU A 130 0.90 12.25 2.43
C LEU A 130 2.42 12.11 2.61
N MET A 131 2.87 11.07 3.32
CA MET A 131 4.30 10.80 3.48
C MET A 131 4.95 10.46 2.15
N LEU A 132 4.36 9.54 1.37
CA LEU A 132 4.89 9.17 0.06
C LEU A 132 4.91 10.37 -0.90
N ALA A 133 3.83 11.16 -0.93
CA ALA A 133 3.76 12.37 -1.73
C ALA A 133 4.91 13.34 -1.40
N ASN A 134 5.13 13.62 -0.11
CA ASN A 134 6.18 14.54 0.32
C ASN A 134 7.58 13.98 0.11
N LEU A 135 7.81 12.68 0.30
CA LEU A 135 9.09 12.06 -0.02
C LEU A 135 9.44 12.16 -1.51
N LEU A 136 8.45 11.96 -2.40
CA LEU A 136 8.63 12.09 -3.85
C LEU A 136 8.71 13.56 -4.31
N GLN A 137 8.03 14.45 -3.62
CA GLN A 137 8.04 15.89 -3.89
C GLN A 137 9.37 16.53 -3.48
N ALA A 138 9.83 16.22 -2.27
CA ALA A 138 10.99 16.85 -1.67
C ALA A 138 12.32 16.31 -2.23
N PHE A 139 12.36 15.05 -2.68
CA PHE A 139 13.63 14.41 -3.03
C PHE A 139 13.56 13.68 -4.37
N ALA A 140 14.66 13.73 -5.12
CA ALA A 140 15.01 12.72 -6.10
C ALA A 140 15.72 11.56 -5.36
N TRP A 141 15.36 10.34 -5.73
CA TRP A 141 15.85 9.14 -5.04
C TRP A 141 16.75 8.33 -5.95
N ARG A 142 17.91 7.95 -5.45
CA ARG A 142 18.80 6.98 -6.10
C ARG A 142 19.20 5.88 -5.14
N LEU A 143 19.62 4.76 -5.67
CA LEU A 143 20.24 3.69 -4.88
C LEU A 143 21.67 4.10 -4.49
N PRO A 144 22.23 3.53 -3.41
CA PRO A 144 23.63 3.69 -3.06
C PRO A 144 24.55 3.29 -4.23
N ASP A 145 25.75 3.85 -4.25
CA ASP A 145 26.71 3.57 -5.31
C ASP A 145 27.05 2.07 -5.35
N GLY A 146 27.03 1.49 -6.54
CA GLY A 146 27.29 0.07 -6.77
C GLY A 146 26.09 -0.86 -6.56
N VAL A 147 24.91 -0.34 -6.16
CA VAL A 147 23.68 -1.13 -5.99
C VAL A 147 22.76 -0.92 -7.19
N GLY A 148 22.43 -1.98 -7.92
CA GLY A 148 21.46 -1.98 -9.00
C GLY A 148 20.04 -2.29 -8.51
N VAL A 149 19.03 -2.04 -9.35
CA VAL A 149 17.64 -2.38 -9.03
C VAL A 149 17.47 -3.89 -8.85
N ASP A 150 18.21 -4.70 -9.61
CA ASP A 150 18.17 -6.16 -9.58
C ASP A 150 18.84 -6.75 -8.33
N ASP A 151 19.65 -5.95 -7.62
CA ASP A 151 20.28 -6.35 -6.35
C ASP A 151 19.35 -6.18 -5.14
N LEU A 152 18.18 -5.55 -5.33
CA LEU A 152 17.23 -5.31 -4.25
C LEU A 152 16.50 -6.60 -3.89
N SER A 153 16.80 -7.18 -2.72
CA SER A 153 16.02 -8.29 -2.19
C SER A 153 14.59 -7.85 -1.89
N MET A 154 13.61 -8.54 -2.46
CA MET A 154 12.19 -8.37 -2.15
C MET A 154 11.69 -9.44 -1.17
N GLU A 155 12.59 -10.18 -0.52
CA GLU A 155 12.24 -11.15 0.51
C GLU A 155 11.52 -10.49 1.67
N GLU A 156 10.49 -11.18 2.14
CA GLU A 156 9.62 -10.73 3.23
C GLU A 156 9.96 -11.45 4.53
N LYS A 157 9.96 -10.72 5.64
CA LYS A 157 10.10 -11.28 6.98
C LYS A 157 8.73 -11.70 7.48
N PHE A 158 8.52 -13.01 7.60
CA PHE A 158 7.26 -13.57 8.09
C PHE A 158 6.96 -13.12 9.53
N GLY A 159 5.69 -12.68 9.75
CA GLY A 159 5.18 -12.25 11.04
C GLY A 159 3.70 -11.88 10.97
N LEU A 160 3.20 -11.22 11.99
CA LEU A 160 1.85 -10.62 11.97
C LEU A 160 1.76 -9.53 10.90
N SER A 161 2.84 -8.81 10.70
CA SER A 161 3.08 -7.92 9.55
C SER A 161 4.25 -8.48 8.74
N MET A 162 4.25 -8.19 7.42
CA MET A 162 5.22 -8.67 6.44
C MET A 162 6.09 -7.53 5.91
N PRO A 163 7.05 -7.00 6.69
CA PRO A 163 8.02 -6.06 6.17
C PRO A 163 9.05 -6.77 5.28
N ARG A 164 9.75 -6.01 4.45
CA ARG A 164 10.94 -6.52 3.76
C ARG A 164 11.95 -7.05 4.78
N MET A 165 12.62 -8.15 4.45
CA MET A 165 13.66 -8.74 5.29
C MET A 165 14.87 -7.81 5.36
N VAL A 166 15.29 -7.26 4.22
CA VAL A 166 16.34 -6.25 4.10
C VAL A 166 15.71 -4.89 3.89
N PRO A 167 15.87 -3.92 4.80
CA PRO A 167 15.37 -2.56 4.62
C PRO A 167 15.88 -1.92 3.32
N LEU A 168 15.06 -1.05 2.71
CA LEU A 168 15.49 -0.26 1.56
C LEU A 168 16.44 0.84 2.03
N GLU A 169 17.64 0.84 1.48
CA GLU A 169 18.56 1.97 1.57
C GLU A 169 18.45 2.79 0.27
N ALA A 170 18.24 4.10 0.42
CA ALA A 170 18.16 5.00 -0.71
C ALA A 170 18.76 6.36 -0.34
N VAL A 171 19.40 7.01 -1.30
CA VAL A 171 20.04 8.31 -1.13
C VAL A 171 19.09 9.40 -1.61
N PRO A 172 18.68 10.33 -0.72
CA PRO A 172 17.85 11.46 -1.11
C PRO A 172 18.70 12.60 -1.69
N GLU A 173 18.24 13.17 -2.80
CA GLU A 173 18.79 14.40 -3.38
C GLU A 173 17.70 15.48 -3.31
N PRO A 174 17.93 16.60 -2.58
CA PRO A 174 16.94 17.66 -2.42
C PRO A 174 16.47 18.24 -3.77
N LYS A 175 15.15 18.37 -3.96
CA LYS A 175 14.52 18.95 -5.16
C LYS A 175 13.92 20.33 -4.90
N LEU A 176 13.49 20.59 -3.68
CA LEU A 176 12.83 21.83 -3.31
C LEU A 176 13.85 22.90 -2.87
N PRO A 177 13.44 24.17 -2.80
CA PRO A 177 14.29 25.25 -2.27
C PRO A 177 14.79 24.96 -0.83
N ALA A 178 16.05 25.30 -0.55
CA ALA A 178 16.74 24.97 0.71
C ALA A 178 15.98 25.38 1.97
N HIS A 179 15.33 26.55 1.96
CA HIS A 179 14.56 27.03 3.11
C HIS A 179 13.40 26.12 3.57
N LEU A 180 12.98 25.17 2.72
CA LEU A 180 11.93 24.19 3.08
C LEU A 180 12.47 22.99 3.86
N TYR A 181 13.80 22.85 3.95
CA TYR A 181 14.46 21.81 4.74
C TYR A 181 15.00 22.33 6.07
N ASP A 182 15.15 23.68 6.21
CA ASP A 182 15.78 24.33 7.37
C ASP A 182 14.76 24.66 8.49
N GLY A 183 13.48 24.33 8.31
CA GLY A 183 12.45 24.61 9.32
C GLY A 183 12.58 23.70 10.54
N PRO A 184 12.22 24.19 11.76
CA PRO A 184 12.06 23.28 12.90
C PRO A 184 11.02 22.22 12.53
N CYS A 185 11.37 20.97 12.80
CA CYS A 185 10.40 19.87 12.68
C CYS A 185 9.19 20.21 13.58
N PRO A 186 7.94 20.26 13.06
CA PRO A 186 6.77 20.64 13.84
C PRO A 186 6.47 19.65 14.95
#